data_6eec2db9428a4cda5c1f14fb4431e2f8
#
_entry.id   6eec2db9428a4cda5c1f14fb4431e2f8
#
_cell.length_a   1.000
_cell.length_b   1.000
_cell.length_c   1.000
_cell.angle_alpha   90.00
_cell.angle_beta   90.00
_cell.angle_gamma   90.00
#
_symmetry.space_group_name_H-M   'P 1'
#
loop_
_entity.id
_entity.type
_entity.pdbx_description
1 polymer ?
#
loop_
_entity_poly.entity_id
_entity_poly.type
_entity_poly.pdbx_seq_one_letter_code
_entity_poly.pdbx_strand_id
1 'polypeptide(L)'
;MYEPPFDPTDKITATALDIAEMVGRLAPDSALSSSPVLHRELRIKTIHSSLAIEQNTLTMEQVTDIIDGRRVFGPPDDIREVRNAKRAYDLLGNWDPRNMDDLLEAHGVMMEGLRKDAGTFRTKNAGAVSYTHLRAHETGRNL
;
A
#
# COMPACT_ATOMS: atom_id res chain seq x y z
N MET A 1 -11.87 22.51 -8.42
CA MET A 1 -11.01 21.51 -7.74
C MET A 1 -11.46 21.49 -6.29
N TYR A 2 -11.81 20.34 -5.70
CA TYR A 2 -12.18 20.26 -4.28
C TYR A 2 -10.94 20.47 -3.43
N GLU A 3 -10.94 21.45 -2.58
CA GLU A 3 -9.89 21.70 -1.60
C GLU A 3 -10.41 21.21 -0.25
N PRO A 4 -9.82 20.14 0.33
CA PRO A 4 -10.27 19.63 1.61
C PRO A 4 -10.05 20.68 2.70
N PRO A 5 -10.98 20.87 3.63
CA PRO A 5 -10.81 21.81 4.74
C PRO A 5 -9.62 21.37 5.59
N PHE A 6 -8.62 22.23 5.66
CA PHE A 6 -7.40 22.01 6.42
C PHE A 6 -6.93 23.29 7.06
N ASP A 7 -6.93 23.33 8.39
CA ASP A 7 -6.37 24.42 9.17
C ASP A 7 -5.06 23.98 9.82
N PRO A 8 -3.90 24.57 9.44
CA PRO A 8 -2.64 24.28 10.10
C PRO A 8 -2.68 24.79 11.55
N THR A 9 -2.64 23.88 12.49
CA THR A 9 -2.52 24.20 13.92
C THR A 9 -1.04 24.31 14.31
N ASP A 10 -0.76 25.04 15.42
CA ASP A 10 0.60 25.14 15.97
C ASP A 10 1.22 23.77 16.24
N LYS A 11 0.40 22.80 16.67
CA LYS A 11 0.84 21.40 16.88
C LYS A 11 1.26 20.72 15.59
N ILE A 12 0.52 20.91 14.50
CA ILE A 12 0.87 20.36 13.18
C ILE A 12 2.18 20.96 12.70
N THR A 13 2.32 22.29 12.84
CA THR A 13 3.55 23.00 12.44
C THR A 13 4.75 22.53 13.25
N ALA A 14 4.62 22.43 14.57
CA ALA A 14 5.70 21.93 15.44
C ALA A 14 6.09 20.51 15.08
N THR A 15 5.11 19.60 14.90
CA THR A 15 5.37 18.22 14.50
C THR A 15 6.07 18.12 13.14
N ALA A 16 5.67 18.96 12.18
CA ALA A 16 6.32 19.00 10.86
C ALA A 16 7.77 19.46 10.96
N LEU A 17 8.06 20.44 11.82
CA LEU A 17 9.44 20.89 12.06
C LEU A 17 10.29 19.81 12.74
N ASP A 18 9.74 19.11 13.74
CA ASP A 18 10.40 17.97 14.39
C ASP A 18 10.75 16.86 13.39
N ILE A 19 9.82 16.54 12.51
CA ILE A 19 10.02 15.54 11.43
C ILE A 19 11.13 16.04 10.49
N ALA A 20 11.09 17.31 10.06
CA ALA A 20 12.09 17.88 9.17
C ALA A 20 13.49 17.86 9.80
N GLU A 21 13.59 18.14 11.11
CA GLU A 21 14.85 18.05 11.85
C GLU A 21 15.36 16.61 11.92
N MET A 22 14.47 15.63 12.24
CA MET A 22 14.86 14.23 12.25
C MET A 22 15.33 13.73 10.89
N VAL A 23 14.64 14.12 9.81
CA VAL A 23 15.05 13.79 8.43
C VAL A 23 16.38 14.44 8.09
N GLY A 24 16.60 15.70 8.49
CA GLY A 24 17.88 16.41 8.29
C GLY A 24 19.05 15.77 9.02
N ARG A 25 18.81 15.07 10.13
CA ARG A 25 19.83 14.30 10.86
C ARG A 25 20.18 12.97 10.19
N LEU A 26 19.32 12.47 9.30
CA LEU A 26 19.61 11.31 8.46
C LEU A 26 20.53 11.79 7.32
N ALA A 27 21.85 11.77 7.57
CA ALA A 27 22.81 12.18 6.55
C ALA A 27 22.60 11.35 5.27
N PRO A 28 22.67 11.99 4.08
CA PRO A 28 22.51 11.29 2.79
C PRO A 28 23.49 10.14 2.59
N ASP A 29 24.65 10.19 3.26
CA ASP A 29 25.71 9.19 3.20
C ASP A 29 25.67 8.17 4.35
N SER A 30 24.54 8.07 5.08
CA SER A 30 24.43 7.03 6.11
C SER A 30 24.51 5.64 5.45
N ALA A 31 25.26 4.72 6.07
CA ALA A 31 25.38 3.33 5.61
C ALA A 31 24.00 2.64 5.43
N LEU A 32 22.96 3.19 6.06
CA LEU A 32 21.56 2.75 5.94
C LEU A 32 20.94 3.11 4.59
N SER A 33 21.25 4.32 4.04
CA SER A 33 20.69 4.77 2.76
C SER A 33 21.33 4.07 1.55
N SER A 34 22.51 3.48 1.73
CA SER A 34 23.28 2.82 0.67
C SER A 34 23.28 1.28 0.73
N SER A 35 22.59 0.67 1.69
CA SER A 35 22.57 -0.79 1.85
C SER A 35 21.51 -1.46 0.97
N PRO A 36 21.89 -2.15 -0.14
CA PRO A 36 20.94 -2.87 -1.00
C PRO A 36 20.19 -3.98 -0.24
N VAL A 37 20.86 -4.59 0.75
CA VAL A 37 20.27 -5.66 1.58
C VAL A 37 19.12 -5.11 2.40
N LEU A 38 19.33 -3.98 3.09
CA LEU A 38 18.29 -3.34 3.89
C LEU A 38 17.11 -2.90 3.02
N HIS A 39 17.38 -2.28 1.87
CA HIS A 39 16.32 -1.88 0.92
C HIS A 39 15.49 -3.08 0.45
N ARG A 40 16.15 -4.21 0.16
CA ARG A 40 15.46 -5.44 -0.20
C ARG A 40 14.59 -5.97 0.95
N GLU A 41 15.11 -6.05 2.16
CA GLU A 41 14.36 -6.52 3.35
C GLU A 41 13.16 -5.63 3.65
N LEU A 42 13.35 -4.31 3.61
CA LEU A 42 12.27 -3.35 3.80
C LEU A 42 11.18 -3.50 2.73
N ARG A 43 11.56 -3.69 1.46
CA ARG A 43 10.61 -3.91 0.37
C ARG A 43 9.79 -5.19 0.59
N ILE A 44 10.43 -6.31 0.94
CA ILE A 44 9.74 -7.58 1.23
C ILE A 44 8.74 -7.37 2.38
N LYS A 45 9.18 -6.75 3.47
CA LYS A 45 8.34 -6.47 4.63
C LYS A 45 7.15 -5.57 4.28
N THR A 46 7.38 -4.53 3.48
CA THR A 46 6.33 -3.62 3.05
C THR A 46 5.29 -4.32 2.18
N ILE A 47 5.73 -5.10 1.18
CA ILE A 47 4.82 -5.88 0.32
C ILE A 47 3.99 -6.84 1.16
N HIS A 48 4.62 -7.66 2.00
CA HIS A 48 3.91 -8.60 2.86
C HIS A 48 2.88 -7.89 3.76
N SER A 49 3.29 -6.83 4.48
CA SER A 49 2.39 -6.13 5.41
C SER A 49 1.22 -5.44 4.71
N SER A 50 1.45 -4.85 3.53
CA SER A 50 0.39 -4.20 2.76
C SER A 50 -0.63 -5.22 2.24
N LEU A 51 -0.17 -6.34 1.69
CA LEU A 51 -1.05 -7.39 1.17
C LEU A 51 -1.78 -8.14 2.30
N ALA A 52 -1.19 -8.26 3.49
CA ALA A 52 -1.86 -8.83 4.65
C ALA A 52 -3.10 -8.02 5.07
N ILE A 53 -3.10 -6.69 4.88
CA ILE A 53 -4.28 -5.83 5.09
C ILE A 53 -5.40 -6.21 4.11
N GLU A 54 -5.06 -6.60 2.88
CA GLU A 54 -5.98 -7.06 1.84
C GLU A 54 -6.33 -8.56 1.98
N GLN A 55 -5.99 -9.17 3.12
CA GLN A 55 -6.27 -10.58 3.43
C GLN A 55 -5.46 -11.61 2.63
N ASN A 56 -4.34 -11.23 2.04
CA ASN A 56 -3.40 -12.18 1.46
C ASN A 56 -2.86 -13.10 2.55
N THR A 57 -2.85 -14.40 2.29
CA THR A 57 -2.57 -15.45 3.29
C THR A 57 -1.14 -15.96 3.27
N LEU A 58 -0.30 -15.45 2.36
CA LEU A 58 1.08 -15.91 2.22
C LEU A 58 1.94 -15.45 3.40
N THR A 59 2.82 -16.34 3.86
CA THR A 59 3.80 -16.02 4.90
C THR A 59 4.92 -15.11 4.37
N MET A 60 5.64 -14.45 5.26
CA MET A 60 6.81 -13.63 4.91
C MET A 60 7.86 -14.45 4.12
N GLU A 61 8.05 -15.72 4.46
CA GLU A 61 8.95 -16.62 3.76
C GLU A 61 8.49 -16.87 2.32
N GLN A 62 7.20 -17.19 2.14
CA GLN A 62 6.61 -17.39 0.81
C GLN A 62 6.69 -16.12 -0.04
N VAL A 63 6.42 -14.94 0.53
CA VAL A 63 6.58 -13.66 -0.18
C VAL A 63 8.04 -13.45 -0.58
N THR A 64 8.98 -13.76 0.30
CA THR A 64 10.42 -13.70 0.00
C THR A 64 10.79 -14.60 -1.17
N ASP A 65 10.33 -15.85 -1.15
CA ASP A 65 10.59 -16.82 -2.20
C ASP A 65 10.02 -16.38 -3.56
N ILE A 66 8.81 -15.80 -3.57
CA ILE A 66 8.22 -15.26 -4.81
C ILE A 66 9.07 -14.12 -5.37
N ILE A 67 9.53 -13.20 -4.50
CA ILE A 67 10.36 -12.06 -4.89
C ILE A 67 11.71 -12.54 -5.45
N ASP A 68 12.25 -13.64 -4.90
CA ASP A 68 13.47 -14.28 -5.36
C ASP A 68 13.27 -15.16 -6.61
N GLY A 69 12.05 -15.26 -7.14
CA GLY A 69 11.75 -16.06 -8.33
C GLY A 69 11.60 -17.56 -8.07
N ARG A 70 11.52 -17.98 -6.82
CA ARG A 70 11.29 -19.37 -6.45
C ARG A 70 9.82 -19.74 -6.60
N ARG A 71 9.57 -21.04 -6.74
CA ARG A 71 8.20 -21.56 -6.79
C ARG A 71 7.63 -21.68 -5.37
N VAL A 72 6.41 -21.18 -5.21
CA VAL A 72 5.66 -21.23 -3.95
C VAL A 72 4.33 -21.92 -4.18
N PHE A 73 3.88 -22.72 -3.22
CA PHE A 73 2.54 -23.28 -3.18
C PHE A 73 1.64 -22.38 -2.33
N GLY A 74 0.51 -21.98 -2.89
CA GLY A 74 -0.46 -21.11 -2.22
C GLY A 74 -1.63 -20.76 -3.16
N PRO A 75 -2.59 -19.97 -2.70
CA PRO A 75 -3.69 -19.50 -3.54
C PRO A 75 -3.12 -18.75 -4.77
N PRO A 76 -3.61 -19.05 -5.98
CA PRO A 76 -3.06 -18.44 -7.21
C PRO A 76 -3.16 -16.92 -7.24
N ASP A 77 -4.25 -16.37 -6.68
CA ASP A 77 -4.48 -14.92 -6.64
C ASP A 77 -3.53 -14.24 -5.64
N ASP A 78 -3.30 -14.83 -4.46
CA ASP A 78 -2.34 -14.34 -3.47
C ASP A 78 -0.92 -14.26 -4.06
N ILE A 79 -0.50 -15.32 -4.78
CA ILE A 79 0.79 -15.36 -5.46
C ILE A 79 0.88 -14.27 -6.54
N ARG A 80 -0.21 -14.04 -7.27
CA ARG A 80 -0.30 -13.01 -8.30
C ARG A 80 -0.21 -11.62 -7.72
N GLU A 81 -0.88 -11.36 -6.60
CA GLU A 81 -0.79 -10.09 -5.88
C GLU A 81 0.65 -9.74 -5.50
N VAL A 82 1.39 -10.70 -4.93
CA VAL A 82 2.80 -10.48 -4.58
C VAL A 82 3.65 -10.16 -5.81
N ARG A 83 3.45 -10.88 -6.93
CA ARG A 83 4.18 -10.62 -8.18
C ARG A 83 3.85 -9.26 -8.77
N ASN A 84 2.58 -8.87 -8.74
CA ASN A 84 2.12 -7.57 -9.21
C ASN A 84 2.68 -6.46 -8.33
N ALA A 85 2.64 -6.61 -7.01
CA ALA A 85 3.22 -5.65 -6.07
C ALA A 85 4.73 -5.49 -6.30
N LYS A 86 5.48 -6.60 -6.43
CA LYS A 86 6.91 -6.53 -6.77
C LYS A 86 7.14 -5.72 -8.04
N ARG A 87 6.40 -6.00 -9.12
CA ARG A 87 6.52 -5.30 -10.40
C ARG A 87 6.18 -3.81 -10.26
N ALA A 88 5.14 -3.46 -9.52
CA ALA A 88 4.79 -2.08 -9.25
C ALA A 88 5.90 -1.34 -8.50
N TYR A 89 6.51 -1.96 -7.49
CA TYR A 89 7.66 -1.39 -6.79
C TYR A 89 8.89 -1.22 -7.69
N ASP A 90 9.12 -2.12 -8.64
CA ASP A 90 10.22 -2.01 -9.60
C ASP A 90 10.00 -0.84 -10.59
N LEU A 91 8.75 -0.49 -10.87
CA LEU A 91 8.36 0.61 -11.76
C LEU A 91 8.11 1.95 -11.03
N LEU A 92 8.09 1.95 -9.70
CA LEU A 92 7.66 3.10 -8.89
C LEU A 92 8.38 4.41 -9.25
N GLY A 93 9.66 4.33 -9.59
CA GLY A 93 10.46 5.51 -9.96
C GLY A 93 10.10 6.13 -11.32
N ASN A 94 9.29 5.45 -12.13
CA ASN A 94 8.91 5.90 -13.46
C ASN A 94 7.60 6.71 -13.46
N TRP A 95 6.85 6.69 -12.35
CA TRP A 95 5.53 7.31 -12.25
C TRP A 95 5.57 8.64 -11.49
N ASP A 96 4.90 9.66 -12.03
CA ASP A 96 4.60 10.90 -11.31
C ASP A 96 3.26 10.73 -10.55
N PRO A 97 3.25 10.76 -9.21
CA PRO A 97 2.03 10.60 -8.42
C PRO A 97 0.97 11.69 -8.66
N ARG A 98 1.33 12.77 -9.36
CA ARG A 98 0.42 13.85 -9.74
C ARG A 98 -0.18 13.66 -11.14
N ASN A 99 0.31 12.66 -11.89
CA ASN A 99 -0.19 12.33 -13.22
C ASN A 99 -1.27 11.24 -13.10
N MET A 100 -2.45 11.52 -13.65
CA MET A 100 -3.58 10.59 -13.61
C MET A 100 -3.34 9.33 -14.45
N ASP A 101 -2.67 9.46 -15.58
CA ASP A 101 -2.38 8.31 -16.45
C ASP A 101 -1.39 7.36 -15.78
N ASP A 102 -0.38 7.89 -15.09
CA ASP A 102 0.56 7.09 -14.31
C ASP A 102 -0.11 6.37 -13.13
N LEU A 103 -1.08 7.04 -12.48
CA LEU A 103 -1.88 6.41 -11.43
C LEU A 103 -2.70 5.24 -11.98
N LEU A 104 -3.32 5.40 -13.13
CA LEU A 104 -4.09 4.34 -13.78
C LEU A 104 -3.17 3.21 -14.24
N GLU A 105 -1.99 3.52 -14.78
CA GLU A 105 -0.98 2.51 -15.12
C GLU A 105 -0.54 1.72 -13.90
N ALA A 106 -0.20 2.40 -12.80
CA ALA A 106 0.18 1.75 -11.54
C ALA A 106 -0.93 0.83 -11.02
N HIS A 107 -2.20 1.30 -11.03
CA HIS A 107 -3.35 0.47 -10.69
C HIS A 107 -3.49 -0.73 -11.65
N GLY A 108 -3.26 -0.53 -12.95
CA GLY A 108 -3.27 -1.59 -13.95
C GLY A 108 -2.26 -2.68 -13.63
N VAL A 109 -1.02 -2.30 -13.29
CA VAL A 109 0.06 -3.22 -12.91
C VAL A 109 -0.29 -3.98 -11.63
N MET A 110 -0.81 -3.29 -10.60
CA MET A 110 -1.18 -3.91 -9.33
C MET A 110 -2.32 -4.92 -9.47
N MET A 111 -3.30 -4.64 -10.32
CA MET A 111 -4.53 -5.43 -10.47
C MET A 111 -4.51 -6.38 -11.67
N GLU A 112 -3.37 -6.53 -12.36
CA GLU A 112 -3.27 -7.38 -13.55
C GLU A 112 -3.65 -8.83 -13.25
N GLY A 113 -4.63 -9.33 -13.99
CA GLY A 113 -5.14 -10.69 -13.84
C GLY A 113 -5.95 -10.95 -12.57
N LEU A 114 -6.09 -9.97 -11.67
CA LEU A 114 -6.95 -10.02 -10.49
C LEU A 114 -8.31 -9.38 -10.77
N ARG A 115 -8.33 -8.32 -11.56
CA ARG A 115 -9.54 -7.57 -11.91
C ARG A 115 -9.63 -7.30 -13.39
N LYS A 116 -10.86 -7.32 -13.90
CA LYS A 116 -11.13 -7.01 -15.31
C LYS A 116 -11.05 -5.51 -15.64
N ASP A 117 -11.25 -4.67 -14.63
CA ASP A 117 -11.22 -3.20 -14.70
C ASP A 117 -9.88 -2.61 -14.24
N ALA A 118 -8.81 -3.42 -14.27
CA ALA A 118 -7.46 -2.96 -13.94
C ALA A 118 -7.05 -1.76 -14.81
N GLY A 119 -6.50 -0.71 -14.18
CA GLY A 119 -6.05 0.49 -14.88
C GLY A 119 -7.17 1.43 -15.35
N THR A 120 -8.41 1.23 -14.89
CA THR A 120 -9.54 2.08 -15.30
C THR A 120 -10.33 2.59 -14.10
N PHE A 121 -10.99 3.73 -14.26
CA PHE A 121 -11.95 4.21 -13.28
C PHE A 121 -13.20 3.34 -13.26
N ARG A 122 -13.75 3.15 -12.07
CA ARG A 122 -15.04 2.49 -11.92
C ARG A 122 -16.15 3.32 -12.56
N THR A 123 -17.02 2.65 -13.30
CA THR A 123 -18.22 3.25 -13.89
C THR A 123 -19.46 3.12 -12.98
N LYS A 124 -19.39 2.26 -11.94
CA LYS A 124 -20.48 2.05 -10.99
C LYS A 124 -20.20 2.78 -9.67
N ASN A 125 -21.26 3.32 -9.06
CA ASN A 125 -21.16 3.95 -7.76
C ASN A 125 -20.69 2.94 -6.71
N ALA A 126 -19.69 3.33 -5.89
CA ALA A 126 -19.35 2.62 -4.69
C ALA A 126 -20.30 3.08 -3.58
N GLY A 127 -21.19 2.22 -3.13
CA GLY A 127 -22.00 2.49 -1.95
C GLY A 127 -21.11 2.53 -0.71
N ALA A 128 -21.14 3.63 0.03
CA ALA A 128 -20.64 3.63 1.40
C ALA A 128 -21.64 2.89 2.27
N VAL A 129 -21.23 1.79 2.90
CA VAL A 129 -22.07 1.12 3.90
C VAL A 129 -22.02 1.98 5.16
N SER A 130 -23.15 2.64 5.48
CA SER A 130 -23.28 3.34 6.76
C SER A 130 -23.35 2.29 7.87
N TYR A 131 -22.32 2.21 8.70
CA TYR A 131 -22.25 1.34 9.88
C TYR A 131 -23.24 1.70 11.01
N THR A 132 -24.08 2.70 10.83
CA THR A 132 -25.08 3.13 11.84
C THR A 132 -26.14 2.08 12.11
N HIS A 133 -26.33 1.08 11.26
CA HIS A 133 -27.33 0.01 11.43
C HIS A 133 -26.84 -1.22 12.19
N LEU A 134 -25.53 -1.42 12.38
CA LEU A 134 -25.00 -2.62 13.05
C LEU A 134 -25.02 -2.54 14.59
N ARG A 135 -25.19 -1.35 15.18
CA ARG A 135 -25.29 -1.20 16.64
C ARG A 135 -26.68 -1.50 17.22
N ALA A 136 -27.72 -1.59 16.40
CA ALA A 136 -29.08 -1.79 16.89
C ALA A 136 -29.42 -3.27 17.22
N HIS A 137 -28.61 -4.23 16.74
CA HIS A 137 -28.90 -5.66 16.95
C HIS A 137 -28.14 -6.31 18.11
N GLU A 138 -27.15 -5.67 18.70
CA GLU A 138 -26.38 -6.26 19.80
C GLU A 138 -26.93 -5.93 21.20
N THR A 139 -27.85 -4.98 21.34
CA THR A 139 -28.44 -4.60 22.63
C THR A 139 -29.72 -5.35 23.02
N GLY A 140 -30.15 -6.30 22.21
CA GLY A 140 -31.39 -7.05 22.40
C GLY A 140 -31.30 -8.41 23.08
N ARG A 141 -30.14 -8.81 23.62
CA ARG A 141 -29.96 -10.11 24.28
C ARG A 141 -29.23 -10.01 25.60
N ASN A 142 -29.82 -9.36 26.56
CA ASN A 142 -29.58 -9.62 27.99
C ASN A 142 -30.72 -8.98 28.80
N LEU A 143 -31.80 -9.69 28.95
CA LEU A 143 -32.74 -9.68 30.07
C LEU A 143 -33.21 -11.12 30.29
#